data_51b11ad52809d0b56ba2ebee523cd2f1
#
_entry.id   51b11ad52809d0b56ba2ebee523cd2f1
#
_cell.length_a   1.000
_cell.length_b   1.000
_cell.length_c   1.000
_cell.angle_alpha   90.00
_cell.angle_beta   90.00
_cell.angle_gamma   90.00
#
_symmetry.space_group_name_H-M   'P 1'
#
loop_
_entity.id
_entity.type
_entity.pdbx_description
1 polymer ?
#
loop_
_entity_poly.entity_id
_entity_poly.type
_entity_poly.pdbx_seq_one_letter_code
_entity_poly.pdbx_strand_id
1 'polypeptide(L)'
;RTQINRPKSSVVIDALDREFKKGSTTVIGVASNDAYTIEDTDRPVVVYPVLNGHVEDMVIILVGNKNFLYAGDLYVSGIARDKRSGTKRGPNVVPYHSAISLNETIMKFNIPRGPLLGSHDKEAVSYQDLIDYITD
;
A
#
# COMPACT_ATOMS: atom_id res chain seq x y z
N ARG A 1 -13.14 -6.30 8.08
CA ARG A 1 -14.60 -6.60 8.16
C ARG A 1 -15.40 -5.92 7.05
N THR A 2 -15.00 -4.75 6.57
CA THR A 2 -15.76 -3.94 5.60
C THR A 2 -15.90 -4.63 4.24
N GLN A 3 -14.85 -5.31 3.75
CA GLN A 3 -14.91 -6.01 2.46
C GLN A 3 -15.79 -7.27 2.47
N ILE A 4 -15.91 -7.94 3.62
CA ILE A 4 -16.72 -9.14 3.76
C ILE A 4 -18.21 -8.79 3.87
N ASN A 5 -18.51 -7.63 4.45
CA ASN A 5 -19.88 -7.16 4.68
C ASN A 5 -20.37 -6.19 3.59
N ARG A 6 -19.60 -5.96 2.52
CA ARG A 6 -20.05 -5.10 1.41
C ARG A 6 -21.35 -5.63 0.80
N PRO A 7 -22.27 -4.75 0.39
CA PRO A 7 -23.48 -5.18 -0.31
C PRO A 7 -23.10 -5.99 -1.55
N LYS A 8 -23.62 -7.18 -1.68
CA LYS A 8 -23.39 -8.01 -2.87
C LYS A 8 -24.15 -7.43 -4.04
N SER A 9 -23.51 -6.57 -4.78
CA SER A 9 -24.07 -5.97 -6.00
C SER A 9 -23.92 -6.86 -7.24
N SER A 10 -23.18 -7.97 -7.14
CA SER A 10 -22.98 -8.88 -8.27
C SER A 10 -23.50 -10.28 -7.97
N VAL A 11 -23.99 -10.92 -9.01
CA VAL A 11 -24.49 -12.29 -9.02
C VAL A 11 -23.37 -13.32 -8.81
N VAL A 12 -22.12 -12.90 -8.95
CA VAL A 12 -20.95 -13.79 -8.89
C VAL A 12 -20.34 -13.74 -7.49
N ILE A 13 -20.40 -14.86 -6.79
CA ILE A 13 -19.69 -15.09 -5.52
C ILE A 13 -18.20 -15.22 -5.86
N ASP A 14 -17.37 -14.32 -5.35
CA ASP A 14 -15.93 -14.36 -5.60
C ASP A 14 -15.20 -15.48 -4.83
N ALA A 15 -13.92 -15.64 -5.08
CA ALA A 15 -13.12 -16.70 -4.46
C ALA A 15 -13.05 -16.52 -2.93
N LEU A 16 -12.91 -15.28 -2.45
CA LEU A 16 -12.84 -14.97 -1.02
C LEU A 16 -14.15 -15.34 -0.30
N ASP A 17 -15.29 -14.98 -0.89
CA ASP A 17 -16.61 -15.36 -0.35
C ASP A 17 -16.78 -16.88 -0.23
N ARG A 18 -16.32 -17.63 -1.25
CA ARG A 18 -16.40 -19.10 -1.25
C ARG A 18 -15.55 -19.71 -0.15
N GLU A 19 -14.30 -19.30 -0.05
CA GLU A 19 -13.35 -19.84 0.93
C GLU A 19 -13.71 -19.42 2.36
N PHE A 20 -14.18 -18.19 2.55
CA PHE A 20 -14.65 -17.72 3.85
C PHE A 20 -15.86 -18.55 4.35
N LYS A 21 -16.81 -18.85 3.48
CA LYS A 21 -17.97 -19.70 3.83
C LYS A 21 -17.57 -21.12 4.20
N LYS A 22 -16.51 -21.65 3.63
CA LYS A 22 -15.96 -22.98 3.97
C LYS A 22 -15.19 -22.98 5.30
N GLY A 23 -14.91 -21.81 5.88
CA GLY A 23 -14.10 -21.69 7.08
C GLY A 23 -12.60 -21.96 6.83
N SER A 24 -12.17 -21.98 5.57
CA SER A 24 -10.77 -22.20 5.18
C SER A 24 -9.94 -20.91 5.15
N THR A 25 -10.58 -19.77 5.32
CA THR A 25 -9.93 -18.45 5.25
C THR A 25 -10.08 -17.70 6.56
N THR A 26 -8.98 -17.18 7.07
CA THR A 26 -8.94 -16.25 8.20
C THR A 26 -8.79 -14.83 7.68
N VAL A 27 -9.64 -13.92 8.15
CA VAL A 27 -9.53 -12.49 7.88
C VAL A 27 -8.96 -11.80 9.11
N ILE A 28 -7.81 -11.18 8.94
CA ILE A 28 -7.11 -10.44 9.99
C ILE A 28 -7.23 -8.96 9.70
N GLY A 29 -7.84 -8.23 10.64
CA GLY A 29 -7.88 -6.77 10.59
C GLY A 29 -6.58 -6.20 11.15
N VAL A 30 -5.94 -5.32 10.40
CA VAL A 30 -4.78 -4.56 10.87
C VAL A 30 -5.28 -3.23 11.43
N ALA A 31 -5.04 -2.99 12.71
CA ALA A 31 -5.45 -1.75 13.35
C ALA A 31 -4.60 -0.56 12.86
N SER A 32 -5.16 0.65 12.84
CA SER A 32 -4.50 1.84 12.29
C SER A 32 -3.17 2.23 12.95
N ASN A 33 -2.89 1.70 14.13
CA ASN A 33 -1.66 2.00 14.89
C ASN A 33 -0.73 0.79 15.07
N ASP A 34 -1.10 -0.37 14.52
CA ASP A 34 -0.33 -1.60 14.65
C ASP A 34 0.11 -2.13 13.28
N ALA A 35 1.23 -2.81 13.26
CA ALA A 35 1.66 -3.62 12.12
C ALA A 35 1.30 -5.09 12.36
N TYR A 36 1.01 -5.81 11.30
CA TYR A 36 0.78 -7.25 11.36
C TYR A 36 1.91 -8.00 10.67
N THR A 37 2.56 -8.91 11.37
CA THR A 37 3.64 -9.74 10.83
C THR A 37 3.13 -11.12 10.47
N ILE A 38 3.41 -11.53 9.25
CA ILE A 38 3.30 -12.92 8.80
C ILE A 38 4.70 -13.52 8.93
N GLU A 39 4.85 -14.42 9.89
CA GLU A 39 6.13 -15.03 10.18
C GLU A 39 6.54 -16.00 9.08
N ASP A 40 7.76 -15.84 8.61
CA ASP A 40 8.45 -16.75 7.71
C ASP A 40 9.94 -16.68 7.99
N THR A 41 10.61 -17.83 7.98
CA THR A 41 12.02 -17.93 8.37
C THR A 41 12.94 -17.13 7.43
N ASP A 42 12.62 -17.14 6.14
CA ASP A 42 13.47 -16.55 5.10
C ASP A 42 12.93 -15.21 4.60
N ARG A 43 11.61 -15.05 4.60
CA ARG A 43 10.92 -13.90 4.01
C ARG A 43 9.75 -13.44 4.87
N PRO A 44 9.98 -12.94 6.07
CA PRO A 44 8.91 -12.37 6.87
C PRO A 44 8.21 -11.25 6.09
N VAL A 45 6.91 -11.15 6.24
CA VAL A 45 6.09 -10.13 5.60
C VAL A 45 5.42 -9.29 6.68
N VAL A 46 5.65 -7.99 6.64
CA VAL A 46 5.01 -7.06 7.57
C VAL A 46 4.03 -6.17 6.84
N VAL A 47 2.80 -6.13 7.30
CA VAL A 47 1.70 -5.36 6.75
C VAL A 47 1.47 -4.13 7.63
N TYR A 48 1.54 -2.94 7.04
CA TYR A 48 1.32 -1.67 7.73
C TYR A 48 0.06 -0.99 7.20
N PRO A 49 -0.82 -0.50 8.07
CA PRO A 49 -1.98 0.28 7.67
C PRO A 49 -1.57 1.69 7.24
N VAL A 50 -2.21 2.21 6.22
CA VAL A 50 -2.00 3.59 5.73
C VAL A 50 -3.30 4.37 5.81
N LEU A 51 -3.27 5.49 6.52
CA LEU A 51 -4.36 6.46 6.49
C LEU A 51 -4.12 7.43 5.33
N ASN A 52 -4.89 7.32 4.28
CA ASN A 52 -4.75 8.18 3.10
C ASN A 52 -6.11 8.42 2.42
N GLY A 53 -6.13 9.39 1.50
CA GLY A 53 -7.33 9.76 0.76
C GLY A 53 -7.57 8.95 -0.51
N HIS A 54 -6.73 7.93 -0.82
CA HIS A 54 -6.88 7.14 -2.04
C HIS A 54 -7.99 6.10 -1.88
N VAL A 55 -7.90 5.26 -0.87
CA VAL A 55 -8.94 4.31 -0.46
C VAL A 55 -8.91 4.12 1.06
N GLU A 56 -10.07 3.77 1.64
CA GLU A 56 -10.11 3.26 3.01
C GLU A 56 -9.43 1.89 3.08
N ASP A 57 -8.91 1.56 4.25
CA ASP A 57 -8.31 0.24 4.54
C ASP A 57 -7.10 -0.13 3.66
N MET A 58 -6.35 0.86 3.17
CA MET A 58 -5.13 0.60 2.42
C MET A 58 -3.99 0.12 3.31
N VAL A 59 -3.19 -0.78 2.77
CA VAL A 59 -1.99 -1.29 3.43
C VAL A 59 -0.79 -1.20 2.50
N ILE A 60 0.40 -1.09 3.08
CA ILE A 60 1.69 -1.32 2.41
C ILE A 60 2.35 -2.54 3.01
N ILE A 61 3.24 -3.17 2.25
CA ILE A 61 3.79 -4.47 2.60
C ILE A 61 5.32 -4.43 2.52
N LEU A 62 5.97 -4.70 3.65
CA LEU A 62 7.42 -4.89 3.72
C LEU A 62 7.74 -6.38 3.58
N VAL A 63 8.63 -6.74 2.68
CA VAL A 63 8.98 -8.14 2.39
C VAL A 63 10.46 -8.40 2.64
N GLY A 64 10.72 -9.35 3.51
CA GLY A 64 11.98 -10.04 3.67
C GLY A 64 13.15 -9.21 4.15
N ASN A 65 14.31 -9.86 4.15
CA ASN A 65 15.57 -9.31 4.67
C ASN A 65 16.18 -8.18 3.82
N LYS A 66 15.65 -7.93 2.63
CA LYS A 66 16.09 -6.85 1.74
C LYS A 66 15.33 -5.55 1.94
N ASN A 67 14.41 -5.51 2.90
CA ASN A 67 13.56 -4.35 3.21
C ASN A 67 12.81 -3.82 1.98
N PHE A 68 12.32 -4.74 1.15
CA PHE A 68 11.57 -4.39 -0.05
C PHE A 68 10.16 -3.96 0.33
N LEU A 69 9.78 -2.72 0.00
CA LEU A 69 8.48 -2.16 0.33
C LEU A 69 7.58 -2.08 -0.90
N TYR A 70 6.47 -2.81 -0.87
CA TYR A 70 5.39 -2.68 -1.85
C TYR A 70 4.43 -1.58 -1.41
N ALA A 71 4.37 -0.52 -2.18
CA ALA A 71 3.64 0.71 -1.86
C ALA A 71 2.22 0.78 -2.47
N GLY A 72 1.83 -0.22 -3.29
CA GLY A 72 0.54 -0.19 -3.99
C GLY A 72 0.40 1.04 -4.88
N ASP A 73 -0.77 1.67 -4.85
CA ASP A 73 -1.09 2.87 -5.67
C ASP A 73 -0.74 4.19 -4.98
N LEU A 74 -0.01 4.15 -3.85
CA LEU A 74 0.37 5.36 -3.13
C LEU A 74 1.46 6.16 -3.82
N TYR A 75 2.31 5.49 -4.60
CA TYR A 75 3.40 6.12 -5.33
C TYR A 75 3.64 5.40 -6.65
N VAL A 76 3.87 6.17 -7.71
CA VAL A 76 4.27 5.68 -9.04
C VAL A 76 5.49 6.48 -9.48
N SER A 77 6.58 5.79 -9.76
CA SER A 77 7.84 6.39 -10.16
C SER A 77 7.76 7.02 -11.56
N GLY A 78 8.67 7.95 -11.84
CA GLY A 78 8.81 8.56 -13.17
C GLY A 78 7.66 9.48 -13.61
N ILE A 79 6.64 9.68 -12.79
CA ILE A 79 5.57 10.61 -13.08
C ILE A 79 5.92 12.00 -12.49
N ALA A 80 6.01 13.04 -13.34
CA ALA A 80 6.29 14.40 -12.89
C ALA A 80 5.16 14.99 -12.03
N ARG A 81 5.47 15.65 -10.95
CA ARG A 81 4.51 16.29 -10.06
C ARG A 81 3.95 17.59 -10.69
N ASP A 82 2.65 17.84 -10.54
CA ASP A 82 2.09 19.18 -10.76
C ASP A 82 2.27 20.02 -9.49
N LYS A 83 3.29 20.86 -9.48
CA LYS A 83 3.61 21.74 -8.33
C LYS A 83 2.50 22.76 -8.00
N ARG A 84 1.57 23.01 -8.91
CA ARG A 84 0.50 24.04 -8.72
C ARG A 84 -0.70 23.48 -8.00
N SER A 85 -1.11 22.28 -8.32
CA SER A 85 -2.31 21.67 -7.76
C SER A 85 -2.02 20.64 -6.66
N GLY A 86 -0.77 20.30 -6.43
CA GLY A 86 -0.40 19.18 -5.57
C GLY A 86 -0.86 17.82 -6.10
N THR A 87 -1.48 17.82 -7.30
CA THR A 87 -1.93 16.62 -8.00
C THR A 87 -1.30 16.58 -9.38
N LYS A 88 -1.19 15.42 -9.96
CA LYS A 88 -0.75 15.28 -11.34
C LYS A 88 -1.91 15.34 -12.29
N ARG A 89 -1.66 15.86 -13.47
CA ARG A 89 -2.62 15.84 -14.57
C ARG A 89 -2.38 14.59 -15.41
N GLY A 90 -3.43 13.82 -15.62
CA GLY A 90 -3.42 12.66 -16.50
C GLY A 90 -4.16 11.45 -15.92
N PRO A 91 -4.50 10.47 -16.77
CA PRO A 91 -5.39 9.37 -16.38
C PRO A 91 -4.79 8.35 -15.38
N ASN A 92 -3.47 8.38 -15.14
CA ASN A 92 -2.78 7.42 -14.27
C ASN A 92 -1.95 8.12 -13.19
N VAL A 93 -2.54 9.10 -12.51
CA VAL A 93 -1.79 9.97 -11.62
C VAL A 93 -2.11 9.64 -10.18
N VAL A 94 -1.10 9.20 -9.45
CA VAL A 94 -1.17 9.08 -7.99
C VAL A 94 -1.20 10.48 -7.40
N PRO A 95 -2.19 10.82 -6.56
CA PRO A 95 -2.23 12.09 -5.89
C PRO A 95 -0.96 12.31 -5.05
N TYR A 96 -0.42 13.52 -5.10
CA TYR A 96 0.72 13.92 -4.28
C TYR A 96 0.52 13.62 -2.78
N HIS A 97 -0.71 13.78 -2.30
CA HIS A 97 -1.07 13.44 -0.92
C HIS A 97 -0.88 11.95 -0.58
N SER A 98 -1.07 11.05 -1.54
CA SER A 98 -0.82 9.62 -1.32
C SER A 98 0.66 9.33 -1.11
N ALA A 99 1.55 10.00 -1.87
CA ALA A 99 2.99 9.89 -1.69
C ALA A 99 3.46 10.46 -0.34
N ILE A 100 2.86 11.59 0.10
CA ILE A 100 3.10 12.12 1.45
C ILE A 100 2.66 11.12 2.51
N SER A 101 1.45 10.57 2.40
CA SER A 101 0.92 9.57 3.36
C SER A 101 1.79 8.31 3.41
N LEU A 102 2.35 7.88 2.28
CA LEU A 102 3.34 6.80 2.24
C LEU A 102 4.57 7.15 3.06
N ASN A 103 5.15 8.34 2.85
CA ASN A 103 6.33 8.78 3.61
C ASN A 103 6.03 8.92 5.11
N GLU A 104 4.89 9.50 5.48
CA GLU A 104 4.46 9.61 6.87
C GLU A 104 4.28 8.23 7.53
N THR A 105 3.75 7.26 6.80
CA THR A 105 3.61 5.89 7.28
C THR A 105 4.98 5.24 7.51
N ILE A 106 5.92 5.41 6.55
CA ILE A 106 7.31 4.93 6.69
C ILE A 106 7.96 5.51 7.94
N MET A 107 7.77 6.81 8.18
CA MET A 107 8.32 7.48 9.37
C MET A 107 7.63 7.03 10.66
N LYS A 108 6.31 6.95 10.68
CA LYS A 108 5.51 6.55 11.84
C LYS A 108 5.90 5.18 12.38
N PHE A 109 6.05 4.21 11.50
CA PHE A 109 6.37 2.83 11.87
C PHE A 109 7.87 2.52 11.85
N ASN A 110 8.71 3.54 11.59
CA ASN A 110 10.16 3.38 11.44
C ASN A 110 10.53 2.26 10.45
N ILE A 111 9.82 2.22 9.31
CA ILE A 111 10.03 1.20 8.27
C ILE A 111 11.42 1.39 7.64
N PRO A 112 12.20 0.33 7.45
CA PRO A 112 13.49 0.42 6.78
C PRO A 112 13.37 1.02 5.38
N ARG A 113 14.25 1.97 5.06
CA ARG A 113 14.27 2.72 3.80
C ARG A 113 14.93 1.92 2.69
N GLY A 114 14.28 0.84 2.30
CA GLY A 114 14.71 -0.03 1.21
C GLY A 114 14.11 0.35 -0.15
N PRO A 115 14.24 -0.53 -1.15
CA PRO A 115 13.61 -0.35 -2.45
C PRO A 115 12.09 -0.30 -2.35
N LEU A 116 11.45 0.58 -3.16
CA LEU A 116 10.02 0.78 -3.26
C LEU A 116 9.49 0.24 -4.60
N LEU A 117 8.32 -0.38 -4.58
CA LEU A 117 7.61 -0.78 -5.80
C LEU A 117 6.14 -0.35 -5.70
N GLY A 118 5.69 0.47 -6.61
CA GLY A 118 4.27 0.77 -6.82
C GLY A 118 3.59 -0.26 -7.72
N SER A 119 2.25 -0.30 -7.71
CA SER A 119 1.46 -1.23 -8.54
C SER A 119 1.67 -1.03 -10.04
N HIS A 120 2.05 0.16 -10.46
CA HIS A 120 2.24 0.54 -11.87
C HIS A 120 3.71 0.66 -12.27
N ASP A 121 4.62 0.36 -11.36
CA ASP A 121 6.06 0.44 -11.64
C ASP A 121 6.54 -0.84 -12.35
N LYS A 122 7.50 -0.68 -13.27
CA LYS A 122 8.15 -1.81 -13.94
C LYS A 122 9.31 -2.37 -13.13
N GLU A 123 9.88 -1.55 -12.27
CA GLU A 123 11.04 -1.87 -11.44
C GLU A 123 10.97 -1.10 -10.12
N ALA A 124 11.66 -1.61 -9.12
CA ALA A 124 11.75 -0.94 -7.84
C ALA A 124 12.65 0.29 -7.94
N VAL A 125 12.25 1.35 -7.24
CA VAL A 125 13.00 2.60 -7.14
C VAL A 125 13.56 2.79 -5.73
N SER A 126 14.42 3.77 -5.52
CA SER A 126 14.96 4.06 -4.21
C SER A 126 13.95 4.86 -3.35
N TYR A 127 14.14 4.81 -2.04
CA TYR A 127 13.39 5.71 -1.13
C TYR A 127 13.70 7.19 -1.44
N GLN A 128 14.89 7.50 -1.95
CA GLN A 128 15.26 8.87 -2.32
C GLN A 128 14.37 9.41 -3.46
N ASP A 129 13.97 8.58 -4.43
CA ASP A 129 13.05 8.99 -5.49
C ASP A 129 11.69 9.44 -4.94
N LEU A 130 11.19 8.78 -3.88
CA LEU A 130 9.99 9.21 -3.18
C LEU A 130 10.21 10.57 -2.50
N ILE A 131 11.34 10.76 -1.82
CA ILE A 131 11.67 12.02 -1.14
C ILE A 131 11.78 13.17 -2.15
N ASP A 132 12.51 12.97 -3.24
CA ASP A 132 12.65 13.97 -4.30
C ASP A 132 11.28 14.34 -4.89
N TYR A 133 10.42 13.34 -5.07
CA TYR A 133 9.06 13.54 -5.56
C TYR A 133 8.19 14.42 -4.64
N ILE A 134 8.30 14.28 -3.34
CA ILE A 134 7.48 15.03 -2.38
C ILE A 134 8.08 16.37 -1.97
N THR A 135 9.39 16.59 -2.18
CA THR A 135 10.11 17.81 -1.78
C THR A 135 10.32 18.79 -2.93
N ASP A 136 10.45 18.34 -4.18
CA ASP A 136 10.55 19.16 -5.38
C ASP A 136 9.23 19.87 -5.74
#